data_c21f8447e5ab72441fc79c12c8bc7652
#
_entry.id   c21f8447e5ab72441fc79c12c8bc7652
#
_cell.length_a   1.000
_cell.length_b   1.000
_cell.length_c   1.000
_cell.angle_alpha   90.00
_cell.angle_beta   90.00
_cell.angle_gamma   90.00
#
_symmetry.space_group_name_H-M   'P 1'
#
loop_
_entity.id
_entity.type
_entity.pdbx_description
1 polymer ?
#
loop_
_entity_poly.entity_id
_entity_poly.type
_entity_poly.pdbx_seq_one_letter_code
_entity_poly.pdbx_strand_id
1 'polypeptide(L)'
;TGKTSLCNILAGVLGLTNTDAGKRFTEINVENGWTSYKDYVGYYNPLAKTYEKANTSVYDAMHMLSKESRESTNIPPYVFLLDEANLSPIEHYWSPFLRACDIFQEDGVTFSLGGTEKWHLPNRVRFLATVNFDHTTETLSHRFLDRSWVITLDPDFIDSDLERVNIAEEFASEYAFSSNRLFQ
;
A
#
# COMPACT_ATOMS: atom_id res chain seq x y z
N THR A 1 -1.85 12.02 14.83
CA THR A 1 -1.56 10.69 15.38
C THR A 1 -2.74 9.77 15.13
N GLY A 2 -2.53 8.45 15.14
CA GLY A 2 -3.60 7.47 14.91
C GLY A 2 -3.82 7.03 13.46
N LYS A 3 -3.26 7.71 12.47
CA LYS A 3 -3.40 7.35 11.04
C LYS A 3 -2.90 5.93 10.75
N THR A 4 -1.69 5.62 11.16
CA THR A 4 -1.06 4.30 11.00
C THR A 4 -1.85 3.23 11.75
N SER A 5 -2.28 3.54 12.99
CA SER A 5 -3.12 2.63 13.79
C SER A 5 -4.43 2.30 13.09
N LEU A 6 -5.10 3.31 12.49
CA LEU A 6 -6.31 3.10 11.71
C LEU A 6 -6.08 2.15 10.52
N CYS A 7 -4.98 2.34 9.79
CA CYS A 7 -4.64 1.45 8.67
C CYS A 7 -4.37 0.01 9.14
N ASN A 8 -3.70 -0.16 10.28
CA ASN A 8 -3.44 -1.48 10.86
C ASN A 8 -4.73 -2.16 11.36
N ILE A 9 -5.64 -1.40 11.99
CA ILE A 9 -6.97 -1.90 12.39
C ILE A 9 -7.75 -2.33 11.15
N LEU A 10 -7.78 -1.50 10.10
CA LEU A 10 -8.44 -1.84 8.84
C LEU A 10 -7.89 -3.13 8.24
N ALA A 11 -6.57 -3.29 8.20
CA ALA A 11 -5.94 -4.52 7.72
C ALA A 11 -6.35 -5.74 8.56
N GLY A 12 -6.46 -5.58 9.88
CA GLY A 12 -6.95 -6.62 10.79
C GLY A 12 -8.41 -7.00 10.54
N VAL A 13 -9.30 -6.00 10.44
CA VAL A 13 -10.74 -6.19 10.15
C VAL A 13 -10.95 -6.88 8.81
N LEU A 14 -10.14 -6.55 7.80
CA LEU A 14 -10.17 -7.18 6.48
C LEU A 14 -9.52 -8.58 6.46
N GLY A 15 -8.99 -9.06 7.59
CA GLY A 15 -8.32 -10.36 7.70
C GLY A 15 -7.00 -10.45 6.94
N LEU A 16 -6.35 -9.32 6.61
CA LEU A 16 -5.14 -9.30 5.78
C LEU A 16 -3.85 -9.59 6.56
N THR A 17 -3.91 -9.52 7.88
CA THR A 17 -2.74 -9.72 8.76
C THR A 17 -2.43 -11.19 9.00
N ASN A 18 -3.42 -12.06 8.89
CA ASN A 18 -3.27 -13.49 9.17
C ASN A 18 -4.28 -14.31 8.33
N THR A 19 -3.89 -14.69 7.13
CA THR A 19 -4.72 -15.47 6.20
C THR A 19 -4.08 -16.84 5.94
N ASP A 20 -4.88 -17.82 5.47
CA ASP A 20 -4.37 -19.13 5.01
C ASP A 20 -3.37 -18.98 3.86
N ALA A 21 -3.47 -17.91 3.09
CA ALA A 21 -2.55 -17.55 2.02
C ALA A 21 -1.33 -16.74 2.50
N GLY A 22 -1.11 -16.64 3.83
CA GLY A 22 -0.05 -15.85 4.44
C GLY A 22 -0.43 -14.38 4.66
N LYS A 23 0.54 -13.58 5.11
CA LYS A 23 0.33 -12.15 5.36
C LYS A 23 0.06 -11.40 4.06
N ARG A 24 -1.06 -10.66 4.00
CA ARG A 24 -1.52 -9.88 2.84
C ARG A 24 -1.46 -8.37 3.08
N PHE A 25 -0.65 -7.97 4.01
CA PHE A 25 -0.43 -6.58 4.40
C PHE A 25 1.06 -6.33 4.62
N THR A 26 1.59 -5.30 3.98
CA THR A 26 2.98 -4.85 4.19
C THR A 26 2.98 -3.37 4.52
N GLU A 27 3.51 -3.05 5.70
CA GLU A 27 3.76 -1.68 6.15
C GLU A 27 5.21 -1.30 5.84
N ILE A 28 5.39 -0.11 5.31
CA ILE A 28 6.68 0.44 4.89
C ILE A 28 6.80 1.86 5.44
N ASN A 29 7.78 2.10 6.29
CA ASN A 29 8.11 3.42 6.78
C ASN A 29 8.95 4.12 5.71
N VAL A 30 8.45 5.26 5.21
CA VAL A 30 9.19 6.08 4.26
C VAL A 30 10.28 6.85 5.01
N GLU A 31 11.47 6.92 4.43
CA GLU A 31 12.59 7.62 5.03
C GLU A 31 12.88 8.91 4.26
N ASN A 32 13.51 9.86 4.94
CA ASN A 32 13.99 11.08 4.30
C ASN A 32 15.05 10.75 3.23
N GLY A 33 14.98 11.46 2.09
CA GLY A 33 15.98 11.36 1.04
C GLY A 33 15.70 10.26 0.01
N TRP A 34 14.55 9.61 0.03
CA TRP A 34 14.14 8.73 -1.06
C TRP A 34 13.92 9.52 -2.35
N THR A 35 14.61 9.14 -3.41
CA THR A 35 14.62 9.87 -4.69
C THR A 35 14.10 9.05 -5.86
N SER A 36 13.99 7.73 -5.70
CA SER A 36 13.55 6.85 -6.76
C SER A 36 12.92 5.57 -6.21
N TYR A 37 12.25 4.82 -7.09
CA TYR A 37 11.70 3.50 -6.72
C TYR A 37 12.76 2.52 -6.22
N LYS A 38 14.04 2.80 -6.48
CA LYS A 38 15.16 1.97 -6.02
C LYS A 38 15.27 1.99 -4.50
N ASP A 39 14.91 3.12 -3.89
CA ASP A 39 14.92 3.26 -2.43
C ASP A 39 13.76 2.49 -1.79
N TYR A 40 12.65 2.34 -2.53
CA TYR A 40 11.44 1.65 -2.10
C TYR A 40 11.48 0.13 -2.33
N VAL A 41 11.84 -0.32 -3.51
CA VAL A 41 11.83 -1.74 -3.89
C VAL A 41 13.23 -2.31 -3.99
N GLY A 42 14.13 -1.56 -4.62
CA GLY A 42 15.46 -1.98 -5.00
C GLY A 42 15.74 -1.79 -6.48
N TYR A 43 16.82 -2.35 -6.97
CA TYR A 43 17.24 -2.21 -8.35
C TYR A 43 17.92 -3.46 -8.90
N TYR A 44 17.86 -3.63 -10.19
CA TYR A 44 18.60 -4.67 -10.88
C TYR A 44 20.07 -4.25 -11.07
N ASN A 45 21.00 -5.09 -10.58
CA ASN A 45 22.44 -4.91 -10.76
C ASN A 45 22.89 -5.68 -12.01
N PRO A 46 23.23 -5.00 -13.13
CA PRO A 46 23.58 -5.67 -14.38
C PRO A 46 24.92 -6.40 -14.31
N LEU A 47 25.80 -6.00 -13.42
CA LEU A 47 27.12 -6.64 -13.24
C LEU A 47 26.98 -7.96 -12.49
N ALA A 48 26.25 -7.95 -11.38
CA ALA A 48 25.98 -9.14 -10.58
C ALA A 48 24.87 -10.02 -11.20
N LYS A 49 24.09 -9.49 -12.14
CA LYS A 49 22.89 -10.12 -12.72
C LYS A 49 21.86 -10.53 -11.66
N THR A 50 21.79 -9.77 -10.58
CA THR A 50 20.90 -9.99 -9.44
C THR A 50 20.09 -8.75 -9.15
N TYR A 51 18.98 -8.92 -8.42
CA TYR A 51 18.20 -7.80 -7.91
C TYR A 51 18.64 -7.47 -6.49
N GLU A 52 19.10 -6.25 -6.29
CA GLU A 52 19.48 -5.72 -4.97
C GLU A 52 18.22 -5.13 -4.31
N LYS A 53 17.76 -5.77 -3.25
CA LYS A 53 16.53 -5.40 -2.54
C LYS A 53 16.81 -4.23 -1.59
N ALA A 54 16.08 -3.12 -1.73
CA ALA A 54 16.11 -2.03 -0.75
C ALA A 54 15.24 -2.38 0.46
N ASN A 55 14.01 -2.84 0.22
CA ASN A 55 13.12 -3.35 1.23
C ASN A 55 12.71 -4.79 0.89
N THR A 56 13.17 -5.74 1.70
CA THR A 56 12.92 -7.16 1.46
C THR A 56 11.44 -7.50 1.48
N SER A 57 10.68 -6.93 2.41
CA SER A 57 9.25 -7.20 2.55
C SER A 57 8.46 -6.73 1.33
N VAL A 58 8.80 -5.55 0.78
CA VAL A 58 8.17 -5.01 -0.44
C VAL A 58 8.51 -5.88 -1.65
N TYR A 59 9.80 -6.16 -1.83
CA TYR A 59 10.26 -6.98 -2.94
C TYR A 59 9.60 -8.36 -2.92
N ASP A 60 9.61 -9.04 -1.78
CA ASP A 60 9.08 -10.39 -1.66
C ASP A 60 7.57 -10.41 -1.85
N ALA A 61 6.83 -9.42 -1.34
CA ALA A 61 5.40 -9.28 -1.56
C ALA A 61 5.07 -9.06 -3.04
N MET A 62 5.78 -8.17 -3.71
CA MET A 62 5.58 -7.90 -5.15
C MET A 62 5.94 -9.11 -6.01
N HIS A 63 7.02 -9.81 -5.67
CA HIS A 63 7.43 -11.03 -6.37
C HIS A 63 6.39 -12.15 -6.19
N MET A 64 5.88 -12.33 -4.96
CA MET A 64 4.80 -13.26 -4.67
C MET A 64 3.54 -12.94 -5.49
N LEU A 65 3.08 -11.70 -5.47
CA LEU A 65 1.91 -11.25 -6.22
C LEU A 65 2.07 -11.47 -7.73
N SER A 66 3.25 -11.15 -8.26
CA SER A 66 3.57 -11.37 -9.68
C SER A 66 3.62 -12.84 -10.06
N LYS A 67 3.99 -13.73 -9.15
CA LYS A 67 3.94 -15.18 -9.36
C LYS A 67 2.50 -15.69 -9.31
N GLU A 68 1.76 -15.34 -8.26
CA GLU A 68 0.37 -15.76 -8.09
C GLU A 68 -0.51 -15.35 -9.27
N SER A 69 -0.30 -14.13 -9.81
CA SER A 69 -1.07 -13.62 -10.95
C SER A 69 -0.87 -14.41 -12.25
N ARG A 70 0.22 -15.19 -12.34
CA ARG A 70 0.45 -16.11 -13.47
C ARG A 70 -0.19 -17.48 -13.26
N GLU A 71 -0.43 -17.84 -12.01
CA GLU A 71 -0.90 -19.18 -11.62
C GLU A 71 -2.41 -19.21 -11.36
N SER A 72 -3.02 -18.08 -11.00
CA SER A 72 -4.44 -18.00 -10.62
C SER A 72 -5.06 -16.67 -11.01
N THR A 73 -6.36 -16.71 -11.34
CA THR A 73 -7.18 -15.51 -11.55
C THR A 73 -7.87 -15.05 -10.26
N ASN A 74 -7.98 -15.92 -9.26
CA ASN A 74 -8.60 -15.58 -7.96
C ASN A 74 -7.54 -15.32 -6.90
N ILE A 75 -6.88 -14.17 -6.98
CA ILE A 75 -5.83 -13.77 -6.06
C ILE A 75 -6.48 -13.05 -4.87
N PRO A 76 -6.15 -13.43 -3.63
CA PRO A 76 -6.62 -12.70 -2.46
C PRO A 76 -6.15 -11.23 -2.46
N PRO A 77 -6.93 -10.31 -1.90
CA PRO A 77 -6.54 -8.90 -1.83
C PRO A 77 -5.22 -8.71 -1.08
N TYR A 78 -4.50 -7.66 -1.46
CA TYR A 78 -3.24 -7.26 -0.83
C TYR A 78 -3.21 -5.76 -0.61
N VAL A 79 -2.69 -5.32 0.53
CA VAL A 79 -2.54 -3.91 0.87
C VAL A 79 -1.09 -3.59 1.21
N PHE A 80 -0.56 -2.56 0.57
CA PHE A 80 0.69 -1.90 0.94
C PHE A 80 0.37 -0.60 1.68
N LEU A 81 0.94 -0.40 2.84
CA LEU A 81 0.86 0.84 3.60
C LEU A 81 2.20 1.58 3.52
N LEU A 82 2.19 2.78 2.97
CA LEU A 82 3.28 3.74 3.01
C LEU A 82 3.07 4.64 4.24
N ASP A 83 3.80 4.39 5.31
CA ASP A 83 3.71 5.24 6.49
C ASP A 83 4.60 6.46 6.34
N GLU A 84 4.07 7.62 6.72
CA GLU A 84 4.72 8.94 6.57
C GLU A 84 5.17 9.20 5.11
N ALA A 85 4.30 8.90 4.14
CA ALA A 85 4.64 8.88 2.72
C ALA A 85 5.23 10.20 2.18
N ASN A 86 4.96 11.32 2.82
CA ASN A 86 5.47 12.63 2.41
C ASN A 86 6.70 13.11 3.19
N LEU A 87 7.45 12.21 3.83
CA LEU A 87 8.82 12.50 4.29
C LEU A 87 9.79 12.68 3.12
N SER A 88 9.46 12.15 1.96
CA SER A 88 10.19 12.35 0.70
C SER A 88 9.19 12.61 -0.43
N PRO A 89 9.60 13.27 -1.53
CA PRO A 89 8.69 13.53 -2.65
C PRO A 89 8.16 12.24 -3.26
N ILE A 90 6.89 11.93 -2.99
CA ILE A 90 6.25 10.65 -3.34
C ILE A 90 6.28 10.39 -4.85
N GLU A 91 6.21 11.42 -5.67
CA GLU A 91 6.29 11.32 -7.12
C GLU A 91 7.62 10.76 -7.61
N HIS A 92 8.69 10.90 -6.85
CA HIS A 92 10.00 10.41 -7.22
C HIS A 92 10.12 8.90 -6.95
N TYR A 93 9.93 8.50 -5.71
CA TYR A 93 10.16 7.12 -5.34
C TYR A 93 9.01 6.18 -5.73
N TRP A 94 7.80 6.73 -5.91
CA TRP A 94 6.60 5.96 -6.22
C TRP A 94 6.11 6.11 -7.68
N SER A 95 6.90 6.76 -8.55
CA SER A 95 6.54 7.07 -9.93
C SER A 95 6.10 5.87 -10.81
N PRO A 96 6.68 4.66 -10.72
CA PRO A 96 6.20 3.52 -11.48
C PRO A 96 4.79 3.09 -11.09
N PHE A 97 4.46 3.22 -9.82
CA PHE A 97 3.16 2.84 -9.25
C PHE A 97 2.07 3.87 -9.56
N LEU A 98 2.41 5.17 -9.63
CA LEU A 98 1.48 6.20 -10.12
C LEU A 98 0.99 5.90 -11.53
N ARG A 99 1.90 5.44 -12.40
CA ARG A 99 1.51 5.00 -13.75
C ARG A 99 0.62 3.77 -13.71
N ALA A 100 0.90 2.85 -12.79
CA ALA A 100 0.08 1.66 -12.61
C ALA A 100 -1.36 2.00 -12.19
N CYS A 101 -1.55 3.04 -11.36
CA CYS A 101 -2.87 3.53 -10.97
C CYS A 101 -3.66 4.13 -12.12
N ASP A 102 -3.00 4.65 -13.17
CA ASP A 102 -3.67 5.22 -14.36
C ASP A 102 -4.19 4.15 -15.32
N ILE A 103 -3.72 2.91 -15.22
CA ILE A 103 -4.03 1.83 -16.13
C ILE A 103 -5.03 0.90 -15.45
N PHE A 104 -6.32 1.11 -15.75
CA PHE A 104 -7.34 0.15 -15.34
C PHE A 104 -7.36 -1.01 -16.32
N GLN A 105 -6.98 -2.19 -15.84
CA GLN A 105 -7.12 -3.46 -16.56
C GLN A 105 -7.74 -4.49 -15.61
N GLU A 106 -8.66 -5.30 -16.12
CA GLU A 106 -9.34 -6.32 -15.32
C GLU A 106 -8.35 -7.29 -14.64
N ASP A 107 -7.26 -7.62 -15.33
CA ASP A 107 -6.24 -8.54 -14.84
C ASP A 107 -5.15 -7.89 -13.98
N GLY A 108 -5.15 -6.56 -13.86
CA GLY A 108 -4.09 -5.82 -13.15
C GLY A 108 -3.12 -5.12 -14.11
N VAL A 109 -1.93 -4.75 -13.63
CA VAL A 109 -0.96 -3.95 -14.38
C VAL A 109 0.41 -4.59 -14.40
N THR A 110 1.05 -4.56 -15.59
CA THR A 110 2.42 -5.04 -15.78
C THR A 110 3.38 -3.86 -16.01
N PHE A 111 4.50 -3.86 -15.30
CA PHE A 111 5.54 -2.84 -15.40
C PHE A 111 6.94 -3.44 -15.20
N SER A 112 7.98 -2.66 -15.46
CA SER A 112 9.37 -3.06 -15.26
C SER A 112 10.05 -2.12 -14.26
N LEU A 113 10.81 -2.68 -13.34
CA LEU A 113 11.66 -1.97 -12.38
C LEU A 113 13.16 -2.17 -12.71
N GLY A 114 13.49 -2.36 -13.97
CA GLY A 114 14.83 -2.68 -14.45
C GLY A 114 15.05 -4.17 -14.68
N GLY A 115 16.13 -4.51 -15.38
CA GLY A 115 16.42 -5.88 -15.81
C GLY A 115 15.48 -6.39 -16.90
N THR A 116 15.42 -7.70 -17.02
CA THR A 116 14.57 -8.41 -17.98
C THR A 116 13.22 -8.84 -17.39
N GLU A 117 13.09 -8.77 -16.07
CA GLU A 117 11.93 -9.23 -15.34
C GLU A 117 10.78 -8.22 -15.47
N LYS A 118 9.59 -8.74 -15.74
CA LYS A 118 8.35 -7.98 -15.72
C LYS A 118 7.60 -8.32 -14.44
N TRP A 119 7.17 -7.27 -13.76
CA TRP A 119 6.39 -7.33 -12.55
C TRP A 119 4.92 -7.16 -12.89
N HIS A 120 4.08 -7.98 -12.29
CA HIS A 120 2.64 -7.87 -12.46
C HIS A 120 1.97 -7.68 -11.11
N LEU A 121 1.19 -6.62 -10.97
CA LEU A 121 0.34 -6.40 -9.81
C LEU A 121 -1.11 -6.66 -10.20
N PRO A 122 -1.77 -7.62 -9.55
CA PRO A 122 -3.18 -7.89 -9.81
C PRO A 122 -4.07 -6.71 -9.37
N ASN A 123 -5.26 -6.63 -9.95
CA ASN A 123 -6.22 -5.54 -9.69
C ASN A 123 -6.74 -5.48 -8.24
N ARG A 124 -6.47 -6.50 -7.42
CA ARG A 124 -6.83 -6.57 -5.99
C ARG A 124 -5.75 -6.00 -5.06
N VAL A 125 -4.72 -5.37 -5.59
CA VAL A 125 -3.73 -4.66 -4.79
C VAL A 125 -4.22 -3.24 -4.51
N ARG A 126 -4.09 -2.80 -3.26
CA ARG A 126 -4.37 -1.42 -2.86
C ARG A 126 -3.17 -0.83 -2.14
N PHE A 127 -3.00 0.47 -2.32
CA PHE A 127 -1.99 1.25 -1.63
C PHE A 127 -2.68 2.21 -0.68
N LEU A 128 -2.28 2.19 0.56
CA LEU A 128 -2.63 3.19 1.56
C LEU A 128 -1.40 4.05 1.84
N ALA A 129 -1.60 5.29 2.17
CA ALA A 129 -0.53 6.18 2.57
C ALA A 129 -0.99 7.03 3.76
N THR A 130 -0.17 7.14 4.79
CA THR A 130 -0.34 8.17 5.80
C THR A 130 0.51 9.37 5.44
N VAL A 131 -0.02 10.56 5.65
CA VAL A 131 0.67 11.82 5.40
C VAL A 131 0.51 12.76 6.59
N ASN A 132 1.53 13.57 6.86
CA ASN A 132 1.48 14.63 7.85
C ASN A 132 1.48 15.97 7.11
N PHE A 133 0.68 16.92 7.58
CA PHE A 133 0.67 18.29 7.07
C PHE A 133 1.36 19.19 8.10
N ASP A 134 2.68 19.12 8.14
CA ASP A 134 3.50 20.00 8.97
C ASP A 134 4.59 20.68 8.10
N HIS A 135 5.34 21.58 8.70
CA HIS A 135 6.36 22.38 7.99
C HIS A 135 7.62 21.57 7.61
N THR A 136 7.72 20.33 8.05
CA THR A 136 8.89 19.47 7.84
C THR A 136 8.67 18.41 6.76
N THR A 137 7.45 18.33 6.24
CA THR A 137 7.06 17.32 5.24
C THR A 137 6.86 17.94 3.85
N GLU A 138 7.05 17.12 2.83
CA GLU A 138 6.82 17.51 1.44
C GLU A 138 5.33 17.72 1.15
N THR A 139 5.01 18.70 0.33
CA THR A 139 3.65 18.93 -0.14
C THR A 139 3.27 17.90 -1.20
N LEU A 140 2.06 17.36 -1.09
CA LEU A 140 1.54 16.46 -2.11
C LEU A 140 1.17 17.24 -3.37
N SER A 141 1.62 16.77 -4.53
CA SER A 141 1.26 17.40 -5.79
C SER A 141 -0.19 17.13 -6.19
N HIS A 142 -0.76 18.02 -6.99
CA HIS A 142 -2.08 17.80 -7.60
C HIS A 142 -2.13 16.49 -8.39
N ARG A 143 -1.04 16.14 -9.07
CA ARG A 143 -0.96 14.90 -9.84
C ARG A 143 -1.12 13.65 -8.99
N PHE A 144 -0.64 13.66 -7.75
CA PHE A 144 -0.85 12.57 -6.80
C PHE A 144 -2.25 12.60 -6.23
N LEU A 145 -2.73 13.77 -5.83
CA LEU A 145 -4.05 13.97 -5.24
C LEU A 145 -5.19 13.57 -6.19
N ASP A 146 -5.06 13.86 -7.48
CA ASP A 146 -6.05 13.50 -8.52
C ASP A 146 -6.25 11.98 -8.65
N ARG A 147 -5.31 11.18 -8.14
CA ARG A 147 -5.34 9.70 -8.17
C ARG A 147 -5.61 9.09 -6.81
N SER A 148 -5.86 9.91 -5.81
CA SER A 148 -5.97 9.50 -4.42
C SER A 148 -7.32 9.81 -3.83
N TRP A 149 -7.81 8.93 -3.00
CA TRP A 149 -8.92 9.23 -2.09
C TRP A 149 -8.32 9.73 -0.78
N VAL A 150 -8.59 10.98 -0.45
CA VAL A 150 -8.05 11.63 0.75
C VAL A 150 -9.07 11.57 1.86
N ILE A 151 -8.66 11.02 3.00
CA ILE A 151 -9.44 11.00 4.24
C ILE A 151 -8.69 11.84 5.26
N THR A 152 -9.32 12.91 5.74
CA THR A 152 -8.77 13.74 6.80
C THR A 152 -9.24 13.23 8.15
N LEU A 153 -8.30 12.98 9.04
CA LEU A 153 -8.59 12.64 10.44
C LEU A 153 -8.51 13.94 11.27
N ASP A 154 -9.64 14.38 11.78
CA ASP A 154 -9.71 15.54 12.66
C ASP A 154 -9.45 15.09 14.11
N PRO A 155 -8.49 15.71 14.83
CA PRO A 155 -8.24 15.40 16.24
C PRO A 155 -9.48 15.63 17.13
N ASP A 156 -10.29 16.63 16.82
CA ASP A 156 -11.49 16.97 17.59
C ASP A 156 -12.59 15.90 17.47
N PHE A 157 -12.50 15.02 16.48
CA PHE A 157 -13.45 13.91 16.31
C PHE A 157 -13.21 12.79 17.34
N ILE A 158 -12.02 12.72 17.94
CA ILE A 158 -11.62 11.63 18.86
C ILE A 158 -12.15 11.87 20.28
N ASP A 159 -12.28 13.13 20.68
CA ASP A 159 -12.69 13.46 22.08
C ASP A 159 -14.20 13.34 22.33
N SER A 160 -15.05 13.38 21.29
CA SER A 160 -16.51 13.27 21.45
C SER A 160 -17.03 11.81 21.42
N ASP A 161 -16.20 10.83 21.05
CA ASP A 161 -16.68 9.52 20.63
C ASP A 161 -16.00 8.31 21.28
N LEU A 162 -15.37 8.47 22.45
CA LEU A 162 -14.99 7.30 23.25
C LEU A 162 -16.18 6.40 23.61
N GLU A 163 -17.41 6.94 23.58
CA GLU A 163 -18.65 6.13 23.67
C GLU A 163 -18.94 5.33 22.39
N ARG A 164 -18.41 5.74 21.23
CA ARG A 164 -18.61 5.02 19.94
C ARG A 164 -17.58 3.93 19.68
N VAL A 165 -16.50 3.85 20.44
CA VAL A 165 -15.56 2.73 20.36
C VAL A 165 -16.23 1.41 20.76
N ASN A 166 -17.17 1.45 21.71
CA ASN A 166 -18.00 0.29 22.07
C ASN A 166 -18.92 -0.14 20.89
N ILE A 167 -19.38 0.80 20.08
CA ILE A 167 -20.20 0.52 18.88
C ILE A 167 -19.35 -0.16 17.80
N ALA A 168 -18.08 0.22 17.65
CA ALA A 168 -17.20 -0.40 16.65
C ALA A 168 -16.87 -1.86 16.98
N GLU A 169 -16.74 -2.23 18.26
CA GLU A 169 -16.57 -3.61 18.68
C GLU A 169 -17.87 -4.42 18.49
N GLU A 170 -19.03 -3.82 18.71
CA GLU A 170 -20.34 -4.43 18.47
C GLU A 170 -20.60 -4.60 16.97
N PHE A 171 -20.27 -3.60 16.15
CA PHE A 171 -20.32 -3.69 14.68
C PHE A 171 -19.34 -4.72 14.11
N ALA A 172 -18.13 -4.84 14.64
CA ALA A 172 -17.16 -5.83 14.19
C ALA A 172 -17.62 -7.27 14.46
N SER A 173 -18.45 -7.50 15.49
CA SER A 173 -19.01 -8.80 15.80
C SER A 173 -20.24 -9.15 14.93
N GLU A 174 -20.99 -8.17 14.48
CA GLU A 174 -22.25 -8.34 13.74
C GLU A 174 -22.06 -8.31 12.22
N TYR A 175 -21.04 -7.59 11.74
CA TYR A 175 -20.70 -7.49 10.31
C TYR A 175 -19.28 -8.02 10.07
N ALA A 176 -19.15 -9.33 9.90
CA ALA A 176 -17.95 -9.90 9.28
C ALA A 176 -17.89 -9.42 7.81
N PHE A 177 -17.25 -8.27 7.58
CA PHE A 177 -17.00 -7.79 6.23
C PHE A 177 -16.11 -8.79 5.50
N SER A 178 -16.68 -9.48 4.54
CA SER A 178 -15.87 -10.25 3.61
C SER A 178 -14.97 -9.27 2.85
N SER A 179 -13.66 -9.45 2.99
CA SER A 179 -12.65 -8.65 2.26
C SER A 179 -12.92 -8.62 0.75
N ASN A 180 -13.63 -9.61 0.21
CA ASN A 180 -14.03 -9.70 -1.19
C ASN A 180 -15.02 -8.60 -1.63
N ARG A 181 -15.82 -8.02 -0.74
CA ARG A 181 -16.79 -6.97 -1.10
C ARG A 181 -16.18 -5.58 -1.31
N LEU A 182 -15.01 -5.33 -0.73
CA LEU A 182 -14.33 -4.03 -0.88
C LEU A 182 -13.46 -3.94 -2.13
N PHE A 183 -13.30 -5.05 -2.85
CA PHE A 183 -12.45 -5.15 -4.03
C PHE A 183 -13.24 -5.54 -5.29
N GLN A 184 -14.57 -5.55 -5.22
CA GLN A 184 -15.48 -5.59 -6.36
C GLN A 184 -15.79 -4.17 -6.83
#